data_f5b5a7d0d7533d4104124abfdcaf389e
#
_entry.id   f5b5a7d0d7533d4104124abfdcaf389e
#
_cell.length_a   1.000
_cell.length_b   1.000
_cell.length_c   1.000
_cell.angle_alpha   90.00
_cell.angle_beta   90.00
_cell.angle_gamma   90.00
#
_symmetry.space_group_name_H-M   'P 1'
#
loop_
_entity.id
_entity.type
_entity.pdbx_description
1 polymer ?
#
loop_
_entity_poly.entity_id
_entity_poly.type
_entity_poly.pdbx_seq_one_letter_code
_entity_poly.pdbx_strand_id
1 'polypeptide(L)'
;MKRLEDNKKWFTFSNISTIVMTVFVLILFFRPEVKGLVIQRLMKVGLFQPDVPEISEASSVPVQQAPNQQVLFTDQKGNTINLSDQKGKVIFMNFWATWCPPCIAEMPSIDKLYAKYKNNKNVMFIMVDVDGKMEASLAFMKKKNLSLPVYISAGAIPKEYFSGSMPTTVILDKFGNLAFHHLGGADYGNPEVTAFIDKLAK
;
A
#
# COMPACT_ATOMS: atom_id res chain seq x y z
N MET A 1 -61.53 22.39 1.81
CA MET A 1 -60.90 21.13 2.23
C MET A 1 -60.33 20.40 1.03
N LYS A 2 -59.24 20.86 0.44
CA LYS A 2 -58.61 20.21 -0.72
C LYS A 2 -57.15 20.61 -0.83
N ARG A 3 -56.32 20.35 0.19
CA ARG A 3 -54.88 20.70 0.18
C ARG A 3 -53.98 19.80 1.02
N LEU A 4 -54.37 18.56 1.30
CA LEU A 4 -53.58 17.61 2.10
C LEU A 4 -53.32 16.26 1.43
N GLU A 5 -53.64 16.06 0.15
CA GLU A 5 -53.42 14.77 -0.54
C GLU A 5 -52.25 14.71 -1.51
N ASP A 6 -51.56 15.83 -1.79
CA ASP A 6 -50.47 15.83 -2.81
C ASP A 6 -49.10 15.42 -2.31
N ASN A 7 -48.90 15.26 -0.98
CA ASN A 7 -47.59 14.88 -0.45
C ASN A 7 -47.27 13.39 -0.44
N LYS A 8 -48.22 12.50 -0.85
CA LYS A 8 -48.05 11.05 -0.78
C LYS A 8 -47.49 10.40 -2.06
N LYS A 9 -47.32 11.18 -3.15
CA LYS A 9 -46.82 10.69 -4.43
C LYS A 9 -45.33 10.87 -4.67
N TRP A 10 -44.57 11.51 -3.75
CA TRP A 10 -43.15 11.71 -3.97
C TRP A 10 -42.27 10.50 -3.59
N PHE A 11 -42.79 9.54 -2.86
CA PHE A 11 -42.14 8.26 -2.57
C PHE A 11 -42.57 7.15 -3.55
N THR A 12 -42.45 7.41 -4.85
CA THR A 12 -42.59 6.35 -5.86
C THR A 12 -41.30 5.51 -5.86
N PHE A 13 -41.39 4.21 -6.13
CA PHE A 13 -40.23 3.27 -6.14
C PHE A 13 -39.04 3.80 -6.96
N SER A 14 -39.30 4.54 -8.03
CA SER A 14 -38.31 5.23 -8.86
C SER A 14 -37.55 6.31 -8.07
N ASN A 15 -38.22 7.11 -7.23
CA ASN A 15 -37.58 8.19 -6.47
C ASN A 15 -36.74 7.64 -5.31
N ILE A 16 -37.18 6.54 -4.69
CA ILE A 16 -36.41 5.84 -3.64
C ILE A 16 -35.13 5.28 -4.23
N SER A 17 -35.21 4.63 -5.41
CA SER A 17 -34.03 4.11 -6.11
C SER A 17 -33.04 5.21 -6.46
N THR A 18 -33.54 6.38 -6.93
CA THR A 18 -32.69 7.52 -7.25
C THR A 18 -32.03 8.11 -5.99
N ILE A 19 -32.79 8.24 -4.90
CA ILE A 19 -32.24 8.74 -3.61
C ILE A 19 -31.18 7.78 -3.08
N VAL A 20 -31.43 6.47 -3.08
CA VAL A 20 -30.46 5.45 -2.64
C VAL A 20 -29.20 5.50 -3.50
N MET A 21 -29.34 5.62 -4.83
CA MET A 21 -28.21 5.71 -5.74
C MET A 21 -27.42 7.01 -5.51
N THR A 22 -28.10 8.14 -5.30
CA THR A 22 -27.45 9.42 -5.00
C THR A 22 -26.69 9.38 -3.68
N VAL A 23 -27.30 8.83 -2.62
CA VAL A 23 -26.64 8.65 -1.32
C VAL A 23 -25.44 7.72 -1.44
N PHE A 24 -25.56 6.62 -2.19
CA PHE A 24 -24.47 5.70 -2.46
C PHE A 24 -23.30 6.39 -3.18
N VAL A 25 -23.58 7.19 -4.21
CA VAL A 25 -22.58 7.97 -4.95
C VAL A 25 -21.91 9.01 -4.02
N LEU A 26 -22.68 9.69 -3.18
CA LEU A 26 -22.13 10.64 -2.20
C LEU A 26 -21.21 9.94 -1.19
N ILE A 27 -21.60 8.76 -0.68
CA ILE A 27 -20.77 7.95 0.21
C ILE A 27 -19.46 7.55 -0.48
N LEU A 28 -19.54 7.08 -1.74
CA LEU A 28 -18.34 6.77 -2.54
C LEU A 28 -17.45 8.00 -2.74
N PHE A 29 -18.04 9.18 -2.90
CA PHE A 29 -17.26 10.39 -3.13
C PHE A 29 -16.55 10.90 -1.87
N PHE A 30 -17.23 10.86 -0.71
CA PHE A 30 -16.72 11.47 0.53
C PHE A 30 -15.99 10.48 1.47
N ARG A 31 -16.09 9.16 1.26
CA ARG A 31 -15.47 8.17 2.15
C ARG A 31 -14.33 7.42 1.45
N PRO A 32 -13.05 7.78 1.75
CA PRO A 32 -11.89 7.09 1.16
C PRO A 32 -11.86 5.60 1.49
N GLU A 33 -12.40 5.21 2.66
CA GLU A 33 -12.50 3.81 3.09
C GLU A 33 -13.38 2.97 2.17
N VAL A 34 -14.49 3.52 1.68
CA VAL A 34 -15.40 2.83 0.76
C VAL A 34 -14.78 2.67 -0.62
N LYS A 35 -14.07 3.70 -1.11
CA LYS A 35 -13.29 3.61 -2.35
C LYS A 35 -12.24 2.49 -2.26
N GLY A 36 -11.51 2.43 -1.14
CA GLY A 36 -10.54 1.36 -0.88
C GLY A 36 -11.16 -0.03 -0.90
N LEU A 37 -12.35 -0.23 -0.33
CA LEU A 37 -13.07 -1.51 -0.36
C LEU A 37 -13.47 -1.94 -1.78
N VAL A 38 -13.95 -1.00 -2.60
CA VAL A 38 -14.30 -1.29 -4.01
C VAL A 38 -13.05 -1.72 -4.78
N ILE A 39 -11.96 -0.95 -4.68
CA ILE A 39 -10.67 -1.27 -5.33
C ILE A 39 -10.16 -2.64 -4.85
N GLN A 40 -10.22 -2.91 -3.54
CA GLN A 40 -9.81 -4.20 -2.97
C GLN A 40 -10.60 -5.38 -3.55
N ARG A 41 -11.91 -5.21 -3.80
CA ARG A 41 -12.73 -6.26 -4.42
C ARG A 41 -12.31 -6.51 -5.88
N LEU A 42 -11.99 -5.45 -6.61
CA LEU A 42 -11.48 -5.54 -7.99
C LEU A 42 -10.09 -6.19 -8.03
N MET A 43 -9.21 -5.90 -7.06
CA MET A 43 -7.91 -6.57 -6.93
C MET A 43 -8.05 -8.09 -6.78
N LYS A 44 -9.03 -8.55 -5.97
CA LYS A 44 -9.27 -9.99 -5.77
C LYS A 44 -9.71 -10.76 -7.01
N VAL A 45 -10.26 -10.09 -8.02
CA VAL A 45 -10.59 -10.71 -9.33
C VAL A 45 -9.44 -10.61 -10.33
N GLY A 46 -8.23 -10.22 -9.89
CA GLY A 46 -7.01 -10.24 -10.70
C GLY A 46 -6.77 -9.02 -11.59
N LEU A 47 -7.52 -7.93 -11.40
CA LEU A 47 -7.41 -6.73 -12.24
C LEU A 47 -6.16 -5.86 -11.94
N PHE A 48 -5.52 -6.06 -10.80
CA PHE A 48 -4.37 -5.26 -10.33
C PHE A 48 -3.27 -6.21 -9.82
N GLN A 49 -2.69 -6.98 -10.73
CA GLN A 49 -1.52 -7.80 -10.41
C GLN A 49 -0.25 -6.97 -10.63
N PRO A 50 0.71 -6.98 -9.69
CA PRO A 50 2.00 -6.35 -9.94
C PRO A 50 2.78 -7.18 -10.95
N ASP A 51 3.35 -6.56 -11.98
CA ASP A 51 4.28 -7.20 -12.89
C ASP A 51 5.59 -7.49 -12.15
N VAL A 52 5.71 -8.69 -11.64
CA VAL A 52 6.92 -9.15 -10.97
C VAL A 52 7.90 -9.61 -12.05
N PRO A 53 9.10 -9.01 -12.16
CA PRO A 53 10.07 -9.40 -13.17
C PRO A 53 10.51 -10.84 -12.94
N GLU A 54 10.50 -11.65 -14.01
CA GLU A 54 11.15 -12.96 -13.98
C GLU A 54 12.66 -12.75 -13.80
N ILE A 55 13.18 -13.13 -12.65
CA ILE A 55 14.63 -13.16 -12.44
C ILE A 55 15.16 -14.37 -13.20
N SER A 56 15.45 -14.22 -14.51
CA SER A 56 16.26 -15.19 -15.22
C SER A 56 17.71 -15.02 -14.76
N GLU A 57 18.43 -16.14 -14.60
CA GLU A 57 19.84 -16.13 -14.19
C GLU A 57 20.76 -15.35 -15.14
N ALA A 58 20.25 -14.97 -16.31
CA ALA A 58 20.96 -14.23 -17.37
C ALA A 58 20.50 -12.77 -17.55
N SER A 59 19.46 -12.30 -16.86
CA SER A 59 19.03 -10.91 -16.97
C SER A 59 19.78 -10.06 -15.96
N SER A 60 20.87 -9.47 -16.43
CA SER A 60 21.38 -8.21 -15.90
C SER A 60 20.34 -7.13 -16.20
N VAL A 61 19.26 -7.08 -15.42
CA VAL A 61 18.54 -5.82 -15.24
C VAL A 61 19.61 -4.82 -14.84
N PRO A 62 19.71 -3.65 -15.47
CA PRO A 62 20.67 -2.65 -15.02
C PRO A 62 20.41 -2.44 -13.53
N VAL A 63 21.29 -3.01 -12.70
CA VAL A 63 21.23 -2.86 -11.25
C VAL A 63 21.47 -1.38 -11.02
N GLN A 64 20.39 -0.62 -10.88
CA GLN A 64 20.53 0.74 -10.40
C GLN A 64 21.09 0.63 -8.98
N GLN A 65 22.38 0.89 -8.87
CA GLN A 65 23.05 0.92 -7.58
C GLN A 65 22.24 1.82 -6.65
N ALA A 66 22.00 1.34 -5.45
CA ALA A 66 21.37 2.14 -4.41
C ALA A 66 22.04 3.52 -4.38
N PRO A 67 21.27 4.61 -4.34
CA PRO A 67 21.83 5.93 -4.27
C PRO A 67 22.81 6.00 -3.11
N ASN A 68 23.97 6.59 -3.35
CA ASN A 68 25.05 6.74 -2.35
C ASN A 68 24.66 7.72 -1.21
N GLN A 69 23.35 7.93 -1.01
CA GLN A 69 22.76 8.80 0.00
C GLN A 69 22.27 7.98 1.19
N GLN A 70 22.46 8.54 2.37
CA GLN A 70 21.87 7.98 3.58
C GLN A 70 20.34 8.10 3.51
N VAL A 71 19.64 6.97 3.44
CA VAL A 71 18.18 6.92 3.46
C VAL A 71 17.74 6.46 4.84
N LEU A 72 17.16 7.39 5.58
CA LEU A 72 16.85 7.22 7.00
C LEU A 72 15.33 7.12 7.21
N PHE A 73 14.93 6.17 8.02
CA PHE A 73 13.54 6.02 8.47
C PHE A 73 13.48 5.86 9.98
N THR A 74 12.45 6.44 10.60
CA THR A 74 12.18 6.27 12.04
C THR A 74 10.98 5.34 12.22
N ASP A 75 11.15 4.31 13.05
CA ASP A 75 10.12 3.34 13.38
C ASP A 75 9.13 3.86 14.45
N GLN A 76 8.09 3.08 14.73
CA GLN A 76 7.06 3.37 15.74
C GLN A 76 7.59 3.46 17.18
N LYS A 77 8.83 3.03 17.45
CA LYS A 77 9.50 3.11 18.76
C LYS A 77 10.46 4.30 18.86
N GLY A 78 10.58 5.08 17.79
CA GLY A 78 11.50 6.20 17.70
C GLY A 78 12.93 5.82 17.30
N ASN A 79 13.20 4.56 16.94
CA ASN A 79 14.51 4.16 16.46
C ASN A 79 14.68 4.57 14.99
N THR A 80 15.82 5.21 14.69
CA THR A 80 16.17 5.54 13.31
C THR A 80 17.02 4.43 12.71
N ILE A 81 16.64 3.97 11.53
CA ILE A 81 17.40 3.01 10.73
C ILE A 81 17.93 3.67 9.47
N ASN A 82 19.10 3.23 9.01
CA ASN A 82 19.64 3.59 7.71
C ASN A 82 19.53 2.37 6.78
N LEU A 83 19.03 2.55 5.56
CA LEU A 83 18.91 1.46 4.59
C LEU A 83 20.27 0.84 4.25
N SER A 84 21.34 1.64 4.21
CA SER A 84 22.71 1.14 3.95
C SER A 84 23.17 0.10 4.96
N ASP A 85 22.66 0.16 6.19
CA ASP A 85 23.02 -0.74 7.28
C ASP A 85 22.18 -2.03 7.28
N GLN A 86 21.20 -2.13 6.36
CA GLN A 86 20.31 -3.30 6.25
C GLN A 86 20.80 -4.29 5.18
N LYS A 87 22.02 -4.18 4.69
CA LYS A 87 22.62 -5.16 3.78
C LYS A 87 22.51 -6.58 4.35
N GLY A 88 22.29 -7.54 3.47
CA GLY A 88 21.97 -8.92 3.85
C GLY A 88 20.47 -9.22 3.94
N LYS A 89 19.62 -8.18 3.90
CA LYS A 89 18.18 -8.33 3.93
C LYS A 89 17.53 -7.89 2.62
N VAL A 90 16.49 -8.60 2.21
CA VAL A 90 15.53 -8.11 1.22
C VAL A 90 14.63 -7.10 1.91
N ILE A 91 14.45 -5.92 1.32
CA ILE A 91 13.63 -4.86 1.90
C ILE A 91 12.40 -4.64 1.03
N PHE A 92 11.22 -4.88 1.58
CA PHE A 92 9.95 -4.50 1.00
C PHE A 92 9.55 -3.13 1.56
N MET A 93 9.56 -2.11 0.73
CA MET A 93 9.21 -0.73 1.07
C MET A 93 7.92 -0.32 0.36
N ASN A 94 6.96 0.24 1.10
CA ASN A 94 5.73 0.77 0.52
C ASN A 94 5.47 2.18 1.04
N PHE A 95 5.28 3.12 0.11
CA PHE A 95 4.99 4.53 0.40
C PHE A 95 3.48 4.75 0.31
N TRP A 96 2.89 5.22 1.40
CA TRP A 96 1.44 5.29 1.56
C TRP A 96 0.98 6.46 2.43
N ALA A 97 -0.34 6.71 2.50
CA ALA A 97 -0.97 7.63 3.44
C ALA A 97 -2.34 7.13 3.89
N THR A 98 -2.79 7.56 5.07
CA THR A 98 -4.07 7.14 5.68
C THR A 98 -5.32 7.55 4.88
N TRP A 99 -5.21 8.53 4.03
CA TRP A 99 -6.27 9.08 3.18
C TRP A 99 -6.22 8.58 1.72
N CYS A 100 -5.23 7.77 1.35
CA CYS A 100 -5.01 7.29 -0.01
C CYS A 100 -5.83 6.02 -0.28
N PRO A 101 -6.93 6.06 -1.08
CA PRO A 101 -7.80 4.90 -1.28
C PRO A 101 -7.12 3.68 -1.90
N PRO A 102 -6.29 3.79 -2.96
CA PRO A 102 -5.59 2.63 -3.50
C PRO A 102 -4.57 2.05 -2.52
N CYS A 103 -3.89 2.90 -1.71
CA CYS A 103 -3.00 2.44 -0.65
C CYS A 103 -3.75 1.59 0.38
N ILE A 104 -4.92 2.06 0.82
CA ILE A 104 -5.78 1.35 1.78
C ILE A 104 -6.25 0.00 1.20
N ALA A 105 -6.50 -0.05 -0.10
CA ALA A 105 -6.99 -1.26 -0.77
C ALA A 105 -5.95 -2.38 -0.81
N GLU A 106 -4.67 -2.07 -1.00
CA GLU A 106 -3.59 -3.06 -1.08
C GLU A 106 -3.09 -3.56 0.28
N MET A 107 -3.26 -2.77 1.36
CA MET A 107 -2.73 -3.11 2.69
C MET A 107 -3.10 -4.50 3.21
N PRO A 108 -4.32 -5.02 3.06
CA PRO A 108 -4.64 -6.37 3.53
C PRO A 108 -3.84 -7.46 2.80
N SER A 109 -3.45 -7.25 1.55
CA SER A 109 -2.58 -8.18 0.81
C SER A 109 -1.13 -8.07 1.27
N ILE A 110 -0.65 -6.85 1.53
CA ILE A 110 0.68 -6.62 2.12
C ILE A 110 0.76 -7.21 3.53
N ASP A 111 -0.29 -7.08 4.35
CA ASP A 111 -0.32 -7.65 5.71
C ASP A 111 -0.24 -9.18 5.70
N LYS A 112 -0.92 -9.83 4.75
CA LYS A 112 -0.79 -11.28 4.54
C LYS A 112 0.62 -11.68 4.12
N LEU A 113 1.23 -10.91 3.23
CA LEU A 113 2.61 -11.13 2.81
C LEU A 113 3.56 -10.92 4.00
N TYR A 114 3.41 -9.84 4.77
CA TYR A 114 4.18 -9.57 5.97
C TYR A 114 4.08 -10.69 7.00
N ALA A 115 2.89 -11.25 7.21
CA ALA A 115 2.68 -12.35 8.16
C ALA A 115 3.55 -13.58 7.86
N LYS A 116 3.92 -13.81 6.58
CA LYS A 116 4.85 -14.89 6.19
C LYS A 116 6.29 -14.59 6.60
N TYR A 117 6.68 -13.32 6.58
CA TYR A 117 8.08 -12.90 6.75
C TYR A 117 8.39 -12.21 8.07
N LYS A 118 7.41 -11.88 8.92
CA LYS A 118 7.61 -11.13 10.18
C LYS A 118 8.65 -11.74 11.13
N ASN A 119 8.90 -13.04 11.04
CA ASN A 119 9.90 -13.77 11.82
C ASN A 119 11.17 -14.12 11.01
N ASN A 120 11.24 -13.74 9.74
CA ASN A 120 12.39 -13.98 8.88
C ASN A 120 13.38 -12.83 9.01
N LYS A 121 14.58 -13.13 9.50
CA LYS A 121 15.64 -12.13 9.71
C LYS A 121 16.22 -11.56 8.41
N ASN A 122 16.02 -12.26 7.28
CA ASN A 122 16.53 -11.88 5.96
C ASN A 122 15.56 -11.03 5.15
N VAL A 123 14.36 -10.76 5.67
CA VAL A 123 13.34 -9.94 4.98
C VAL A 123 12.83 -8.87 5.95
N MET A 124 12.81 -7.63 5.49
CA MET A 124 12.37 -6.48 6.26
C MET A 124 11.26 -5.75 5.52
N PHE A 125 10.19 -5.36 6.25
CA PHE A 125 9.12 -4.52 5.73
C PHE A 125 9.21 -3.13 6.30
N ILE A 126 9.04 -2.11 5.44
CA ILE A 126 9.09 -0.69 5.80
C ILE A 126 7.86 -0.01 5.18
N MET A 127 6.80 0.21 5.96
CA MET A 127 5.60 0.92 5.52
C MET A 127 5.75 2.40 5.83
N VAL A 128 6.16 3.18 4.83
CA VAL A 128 6.49 4.61 4.99
C VAL A 128 5.25 5.47 4.88
N ASP A 129 4.80 6.06 5.97
CA ASP A 129 3.82 7.13 5.94
C ASP A 129 4.47 8.41 5.41
N VAL A 130 4.03 8.87 4.22
CA VAL A 130 4.63 10.02 3.55
C VAL A 130 4.24 11.37 4.19
N ASP A 131 3.16 11.39 4.97
CA ASP A 131 2.74 12.58 5.72
C ASP A 131 3.58 12.80 7.00
N GLY A 132 4.38 11.80 7.42
CA GLY A 132 5.17 11.84 8.64
C GLY A 132 4.32 11.81 9.93
N LYS A 133 3.07 11.34 9.86
CA LYS A 133 2.10 11.36 10.97
C LYS A 133 2.03 10.01 11.68
N MET A 134 3.10 9.63 12.39
CA MET A 134 3.23 8.33 13.06
C MET A 134 2.00 7.94 13.87
N GLU A 135 1.48 8.81 14.72
CA GLU A 135 0.33 8.50 15.59
C GLU A 135 -0.94 8.21 14.79
N ALA A 136 -1.22 8.99 13.73
CA ALA A 136 -2.38 8.79 12.87
C ALA A 136 -2.27 7.46 12.11
N SER A 137 -1.08 7.12 11.65
CA SER A 137 -0.80 5.87 10.95
C SER A 137 -0.94 4.66 11.86
N LEU A 138 -0.45 4.73 13.10
CA LEU A 138 -0.64 3.67 14.10
C LEU A 138 -2.12 3.49 14.48
N ALA A 139 -2.85 4.59 14.66
CA ALA A 139 -4.29 4.55 14.91
C ALA A 139 -5.05 3.91 13.74
N PHE A 140 -4.64 4.22 12.50
CA PHE A 140 -5.18 3.60 11.29
C PHE A 140 -4.91 2.11 11.25
N MET A 141 -3.66 1.64 11.48
CA MET A 141 -3.31 0.23 11.50
C MET A 141 -4.14 -0.54 12.54
N LYS A 142 -4.27 0.01 13.75
CA LYS A 142 -5.11 -0.56 14.82
C LYS A 142 -6.59 -0.63 14.38
N LYS A 143 -7.15 0.45 13.84
CA LYS A 143 -8.55 0.51 13.36
C LYS A 143 -8.83 -0.54 12.28
N LYS A 144 -7.86 -0.81 11.40
CA LYS A 144 -7.97 -1.77 10.29
C LYS A 144 -7.53 -3.19 10.66
N ASN A 145 -7.08 -3.41 11.91
CA ASN A 145 -6.55 -4.68 12.39
C ASN A 145 -5.40 -5.21 11.53
N LEU A 146 -4.46 -4.31 11.19
CA LEU A 146 -3.26 -4.61 10.42
C LEU A 146 -2.04 -4.67 11.34
N SER A 147 -1.12 -5.61 11.07
CA SER A 147 0.10 -5.82 11.86
C SER A 147 1.35 -5.19 11.24
N LEU A 148 1.18 -4.42 10.17
CA LEU A 148 2.26 -3.84 9.39
C LEU A 148 3.10 -2.84 10.20
N PRO A 149 4.45 -2.88 10.08
CA PRO A 149 5.33 -1.96 10.77
C PRO A 149 5.30 -0.57 10.10
N VAL A 150 5.02 0.47 10.88
CA VAL A 150 4.96 1.85 10.40
C VAL A 150 6.30 2.55 10.57
N TYR A 151 6.69 3.28 9.52
CA TYR A 151 7.85 4.15 9.50
C TYR A 151 7.49 5.52 8.96
N ILE A 152 8.28 6.53 9.32
CA ILE A 152 8.27 7.86 8.73
C ILE A 152 9.66 8.18 8.19
N SER A 153 9.75 9.05 7.19
CA SER A 153 11.07 9.49 6.70
C SER A 153 11.77 10.34 7.75
N ALA A 154 13.06 10.06 7.98
CA ALA A 154 13.95 10.86 8.82
C ALA A 154 14.96 11.66 7.97
N GLY A 155 14.80 11.73 6.66
CA GLY A 155 15.66 12.43 5.72
C GLY A 155 15.08 12.49 4.31
N ALA A 156 15.91 12.87 3.34
CA ALA A 156 15.50 12.87 1.94
C ALA A 156 15.31 11.44 1.42
N ILE A 157 14.24 11.23 0.65
CA ILE A 157 13.98 9.97 -0.04
C ILE A 157 14.43 10.14 -1.49
N PRO A 158 15.31 9.27 -2.02
CA PRO A 158 15.68 9.27 -3.42
C PRO A 158 14.47 9.14 -4.35
N LYS A 159 14.47 9.88 -5.46
CA LYS A 159 13.38 9.84 -6.44
C LYS A 159 13.18 8.46 -7.08
N GLU A 160 14.25 7.67 -7.12
CA GLU A 160 14.25 6.28 -7.57
C GLU A 160 13.39 5.37 -6.69
N TYR A 161 13.21 5.74 -5.41
CA TYR A 161 12.35 5.02 -4.49
C TYR A 161 10.95 5.64 -4.42
N PHE A 162 10.88 6.98 -4.41
CA PHE A 162 9.59 7.68 -4.30
C PHE A 162 9.63 9.03 -5.01
N SER A 163 8.88 9.14 -6.10
CA SER A 163 8.76 10.35 -6.93
C SER A 163 7.54 11.23 -6.60
N GLY A 164 6.82 10.92 -5.50
CA GLY A 164 5.64 11.67 -5.07
C GLY A 164 4.31 11.01 -5.44
N SER A 165 4.31 9.89 -6.18
CA SER A 165 3.07 9.15 -6.51
C SER A 165 2.78 8.06 -5.48
N MET A 166 1.51 7.86 -5.12
CA MET A 166 1.08 6.86 -4.14
C MET A 166 -0.04 5.95 -4.65
N PRO A 167 -0.03 4.67 -4.24
CA PRO A 167 1.07 3.99 -3.55
C PRO A 167 2.26 3.76 -4.46
N THR A 168 3.45 3.66 -3.88
CA THR A 168 4.65 3.18 -4.56
C THR A 168 5.24 2.05 -3.74
N THR A 169 5.52 0.92 -4.37
CA THR A 169 6.21 -0.21 -3.75
C THR A 169 7.57 -0.41 -4.38
N VAL A 170 8.57 -0.56 -3.52
CA VAL A 170 9.96 -0.82 -3.88
C VAL A 170 10.44 -2.07 -3.17
N ILE A 171 11.12 -2.96 -3.89
CA ILE A 171 11.83 -4.09 -3.25
C ILE A 171 13.31 -3.97 -3.56
N LEU A 172 14.12 -3.97 -2.50
CA LEU A 172 15.58 -4.02 -2.60
C LEU A 172 16.05 -5.44 -2.34
N ASP A 173 17.07 -5.88 -3.09
CA ASP A 173 17.74 -7.15 -2.87
C ASP A 173 18.65 -7.09 -1.62
N LYS A 174 19.26 -8.22 -1.26
CA LYS A 174 20.17 -8.33 -0.10
C LYS A 174 21.45 -7.48 -0.23
N PHE A 175 21.76 -6.96 -1.42
CA PHE A 175 22.90 -6.08 -1.67
C PHE A 175 22.49 -4.60 -1.61
N GLY A 176 21.19 -4.31 -1.49
CA GLY A 176 20.61 -2.97 -1.48
C GLY A 176 20.26 -2.44 -2.87
N ASN A 177 20.33 -3.26 -3.91
CA ASN A 177 19.96 -2.86 -5.27
C ASN A 177 18.45 -2.86 -5.45
N LEU A 178 17.95 -1.97 -6.31
CA LEU A 178 16.55 -1.91 -6.69
C LEU A 178 16.19 -3.14 -7.57
N ALA A 179 15.42 -4.05 -7.01
CA ALA A 179 14.98 -5.28 -7.69
C ALA A 179 13.56 -5.16 -8.25
N PHE A 180 12.72 -4.30 -7.64
CA PHE A 180 11.34 -4.10 -8.07
C PHE A 180 10.88 -2.68 -7.74
N HIS A 181 10.12 -2.06 -8.66
CA HIS A 181 9.49 -0.76 -8.47
C HIS A 181 8.11 -0.78 -9.13
N HIS A 182 7.07 -0.50 -8.37
CA HIS A 182 5.69 -0.47 -8.85
C HIS A 182 4.98 0.80 -8.41
N LEU A 183 4.33 1.46 -9.35
CA LEU A 183 3.47 2.62 -9.11
C LEU A 183 2.01 2.21 -9.18
N GLY A 184 1.23 2.60 -8.19
CA GLY A 184 -0.19 2.27 -8.10
C GLY A 184 -0.47 1.08 -7.21
N GLY A 185 -1.77 0.87 -6.90
CA GLY A 185 -2.20 -0.20 -6.01
C GLY A 185 -2.14 -1.57 -6.69
N ALA A 186 -1.64 -2.58 -5.96
CA ALA A 186 -1.52 -3.95 -6.44
C ALA A 186 -1.88 -5.00 -5.37
N ASP A 187 -2.15 -6.24 -5.80
CA ASP A 187 -2.35 -7.38 -4.91
C ASP A 187 -1.03 -8.10 -4.63
N TYR A 188 -0.42 -7.81 -3.48
CA TYR A 188 0.81 -8.44 -3.01
C TYR A 188 0.60 -9.82 -2.37
N GLY A 189 -0.65 -10.29 -2.28
CA GLY A 189 -0.98 -11.64 -1.84
C GLY A 189 -0.73 -12.73 -2.90
N ASN A 190 -0.36 -12.34 -4.11
CA ASN A 190 -0.02 -13.24 -5.21
C ASN A 190 1.19 -14.13 -4.85
N PRO A 191 1.14 -15.46 -5.12
CA PRO A 191 2.26 -16.37 -4.93
C PRO A 191 3.55 -15.96 -5.66
N GLU A 192 3.45 -15.30 -6.80
CA GLU A 192 4.60 -14.81 -7.57
C GLU A 192 5.44 -13.80 -6.79
N VAL A 193 4.79 -12.89 -6.07
CA VAL A 193 5.48 -11.92 -5.19
C VAL A 193 6.23 -12.65 -4.07
N THR A 194 5.60 -13.68 -3.48
CA THR A 194 6.27 -14.53 -2.48
C THR A 194 7.49 -15.22 -3.06
N ALA A 195 7.35 -15.87 -4.24
CA ALA A 195 8.45 -16.55 -4.91
C ALA A 195 9.59 -15.60 -5.27
N PHE A 196 9.25 -14.37 -5.70
CA PHE A 196 10.23 -13.33 -6.00
C PHE A 196 11.04 -12.94 -4.77
N ILE A 197 10.39 -12.63 -3.64
CA ILE A 197 11.06 -12.29 -2.37
C ILE A 197 11.92 -13.45 -1.89
N ASP A 198 11.43 -14.70 -1.95
CA ASP A 198 12.16 -15.89 -1.55
C ASP A 198 13.42 -16.10 -2.39
N LYS A 199 13.36 -15.79 -3.69
CA LYS A 199 14.51 -15.87 -4.60
C LYS A 199 15.57 -14.80 -4.26
N LEU A 200 15.15 -13.57 -3.95
CA LEU A 200 16.06 -12.49 -3.54
C LEU A 200 16.72 -12.75 -2.17
N ALA A 201 16.05 -13.50 -1.29
CA ALA A 201 16.51 -13.76 0.08
C ALA A 201 17.48 -14.95 0.20
N LYS A 202 17.64 -15.74 -0.86
CA LYS A 202 18.65 -16.83 -0.97
C LYS A 202 20.03 -16.29 -1.22
#